data_f970ec359723ca9340e41bbc1ae127fe
#
_entry.id   f970ec359723ca9340e41bbc1ae127fe
#
_cell.length_a   1.000
_cell.length_b   1.000
_cell.length_c   1.000
_cell.angle_alpha   90.00
_cell.angle_beta   90.00
_cell.angle_gamma   90.00
#
_symmetry.space_group_name_H-M   'P 1'
#
loop_
_entity.id
_entity.type
_entity.pdbx_description
1 polymer ?
#
loop_
_entity_poly.entity_id
_entity_poly.type
_entity_poly.pdbx_seq_one_letter_code
_entity_poly.pdbx_strand_id
1 'polypeptide(L)'
;MLDLTPFGFTPTESQAYRALLELGPSTGYAVARALSIARANAYQALDGLVAKGAAVLAGTTPPKRYRAIQASAVFARIVDAETRKLDVLERQVLEQPRTGADPVSHIRGERALNALIVRAIIRAAGTVRCLAGGARLAGWAPAIRARAASGKPLELWSADGDVPELAVSPRPAPPVRVREMLGEDPVILVADGVLLATLGPEASGIWSDSRIMVGVAEAALRDLNQTDG
;
A
#
# COMPACT_ATOMS: atom_id res chain seq x y z
N MET A 1 2.76 -24.63 3.56
CA MET A 1 3.95 -24.71 4.43
C MET A 1 4.37 -23.28 4.75
N LEU A 2 4.61 -22.91 6.02
CA LEU A 2 5.07 -21.56 6.36
C LEU A 2 6.51 -21.37 5.87
N ASP A 3 6.72 -20.41 4.97
CA ASP A 3 8.02 -20.07 4.42
C ASP A 3 8.25 -18.55 4.51
N LEU A 4 9.26 -18.15 5.30
CA LEU A 4 9.65 -16.77 5.51
C LEU A 4 10.94 -16.40 4.72
N THR A 5 11.48 -17.34 3.94
CA THR A 5 12.73 -17.11 3.19
C THR A 5 12.66 -15.95 2.20
N PRO A 6 11.54 -15.69 1.50
CA PRO A 6 11.43 -14.52 0.62
C PRO A 6 11.58 -13.18 1.36
N PHE A 7 11.40 -13.17 2.68
CA PHE A 7 11.45 -11.97 3.54
C PHE A 7 12.75 -11.87 4.35
N GLY A 8 13.82 -12.51 3.88
CA GLY A 8 15.15 -12.41 4.46
C GLY A 8 15.42 -13.30 5.69
N PHE A 9 14.56 -14.29 5.92
CA PHE A 9 14.83 -15.34 6.90
C PHE A 9 15.58 -16.50 6.23
N THR A 10 16.42 -17.19 6.99
CA THR A 10 17.01 -18.43 6.50
C THR A 10 15.99 -19.57 6.53
N PRO A 11 16.19 -20.68 5.78
CA PRO A 11 15.32 -21.84 5.85
C PRO A 11 15.22 -22.40 7.29
N THR A 12 16.34 -22.42 8.02
CA THR A 12 16.37 -22.88 9.42
C THR A 12 15.61 -21.96 10.35
N GLU A 13 15.71 -20.63 10.17
CA GLU A 13 14.91 -19.66 10.94
C GLU A 13 13.41 -19.83 10.67
N SER A 14 13.03 -20.04 9.42
CA SER A 14 11.62 -20.27 9.04
C SER A 14 11.06 -21.53 9.70
N GLN A 15 11.83 -22.63 9.71
CA GLN A 15 11.48 -23.86 10.41
C GLN A 15 11.43 -23.69 11.93
N ALA A 16 12.41 -22.98 12.52
CA ALA A 16 12.47 -22.71 13.95
C ALA A 16 11.29 -21.84 14.42
N TYR A 17 10.89 -20.85 13.62
CA TYR A 17 9.71 -20.04 13.91
C TYR A 17 8.43 -20.88 13.94
N ARG A 18 8.23 -21.77 12.96
CA ARG A 18 7.11 -22.72 12.95
C ARG A 18 7.14 -23.62 14.18
N ALA A 19 8.30 -24.20 14.52
CA ALA A 19 8.43 -25.03 15.70
C ALA A 19 8.08 -24.29 16.99
N LEU A 20 8.45 -23.01 17.12
CA LEU A 20 8.06 -22.18 18.27
C LEU A 20 6.56 -21.88 18.32
N LEU A 21 5.88 -21.75 17.17
CA LEU A 21 4.43 -21.59 17.14
C LEU A 21 3.70 -22.86 17.60
N GLU A 22 4.23 -24.03 17.24
CA GLU A 22 3.66 -25.35 17.61
C GLU A 22 3.97 -25.73 19.07
N LEU A 23 5.20 -25.53 19.53
CA LEU A 23 5.67 -25.96 20.84
C LEU A 23 5.37 -24.93 21.95
N GLY A 24 5.10 -23.67 21.60
CA GLY A 24 5.09 -22.57 22.56
C GLY A 24 6.49 -22.19 23.06
N PRO A 25 6.62 -21.52 24.22
CA PRO A 25 7.90 -21.09 24.77
C PRO A 25 8.85 -22.26 25.02
N SER A 26 9.93 -22.38 24.22
CA SER A 26 10.80 -23.55 24.17
C SER A 26 12.28 -23.20 24.26
N THR A 27 13.08 -24.16 24.70
CA THR A 27 14.54 -24.05 24.71
C THR A 27 15.11 -24.35 23.30
N GLY A 28 16.30 -23.86 22.99
CA GLY A 28 17.00 -24.23 21.76
C GLY A 28 17.23 -25.75 21.64
N TYR A 29 17.38 -26.46 22.77
CA TYR A 29 17.45 -27.92 22.74
C TYR A 29 16.15 -28.58 22.27
N ALA A 30 14.99 -28.11 22.78
CA ALA A 30 13.69 -28.64 22.35
C ALA A 30 13.43 -28.37 20.85
N VAL A 31 13.77 -27.19 20.38
CA VAL A 31 13.66 -26.84 18.94
C VAL A 31 14.61 -27.68 18.08
N ALA A 32 15.88 -27.86 18.50
CA ALA A 32 16.83 -28.72 17.82
C ALA A 32 16.32 -30.16 17.66
N ARG A 33 15.72 -30.71 18.71
CA ARG A 33 15.12 -32.04 18.68
C ARG A 33 13.90 -32.11 17.77
N ALA A 34 13.02 -31.13 17.81
CA ALA A 34 11.81 -31.09 16.98
C ALA A 34 12.12 -31.00 15.49
N LEU A 35 13.19 -30.30 15.15
CA LEU A 35 13.65 -30.12 13.77
C LEU A 35 14.69 -31.16 13.30
N SER A 36 15.16 -32.03 14.20
CA SER A 36 16.23 -33.00 13.91
C SER A 36 17.51 -32.35 13.41
N ILE A 37 17.90 -31.20 13.97
CA ILE A 37 19.12 -30.43 13.60
C ILE A 37 20.11 -30.33 14.75
N ALA A 38 21.34 -29.96 14.44
CA ALA A 38 22.36 -29.70 15.45
C ALA A 38 21.93 -28.56 16.40
N ARG A 39 22.25 -28.70 17.70
CA ARG A 39 21.92 -27.69 18.73
C ARG A 39 22.43 -26.29 18.37
N ALA A 40 23.68 -26.21 17.89
CA ALA A 40 24.26 -24.94 17.48
C ALA A 40 23.43 -24.23 16.40
N ASN A 41 22.97 -24.96 15.40
CA ASN A 41 22.13 -24.41 14.33
C ASN A 41 20.77 -23.92 14.85
N ALA A 42 20.17 -24.64 15.80
CA ALA A 42 18.92 -24.23 16.43
C ALA A 42 19.08 -22.93 17.23
N TYR A 43 20.14 -22.81 18.03
CA TYR A 43 20.42 -21.57 18.77
C TYR A 43 20.72 -20.42 17.83
N GLN A 44 21.52 -20.62 16.79
CA GLN A 44 21.79 -19.60 15.77
C GLN A 44 20.50 -19.13 15.09
N ALA A 45 19.62 -20.05 14.71
CA ALA A 45 18.34 -19.71 14.10
C ALA A 45 17.43 -18.94 15.06
N LEU A 46 17.37 -19.35 16.33
CA LEU A 46 16.56 -18.68 17.34
C LEU A 46 17.08 -17.27 17.67
N ASP A 47 18.39 -17.08 17.76
CA ASP A 47 19.02 -15.77 17.94
C ASP A 47 18.79 -14.88 16.71
N GLY A 48 18.83 -15.46 15.49
CA GLY A 48 18.44 -14.78 14.24
C GLY A 48 16.97 -14.33 14.24
N LEU A 49 16.05 -15.18 14.72
CA LEU A 49 14.64 -14.82 14.88
C LEU A 49 14.45 -13.68 15.88
N VAL A 50 15.21 -13.67 16.98
CA VAL A 50 15.17 -12.57 17.96
C VAL A 50 15.69 -11.27 17.33
N ALA A 51 16.81 -11.32 16.64
CA ALA A 51 17.37 -10.17 15.95
C ALA A 51 16.42 -9.58 14.89
N LYS A 52 15.68 -10.45 14.19
CA LYS A 52 14.67 -10.05 13.19
C LYS A 52 13.30 -9.72 13.80
N GLY A 53 13.17 -9.87 15.12
CA GLY A 53 11.94 -9.57 15.86
C GLY A 53 10.77 -10.52 15.54
N ALA A 54 11.06 -11.76 15.19
CA ALA A 54 10.09 -12.83 15.04
C ALA A 54 9.97 -13.72 16.29
N ALA A 55 10.95 -13.62 17.21
CA ALA A 55 10.90 -14.27 18.52
C ALA A 55 11.40 -13.33 19.61
N VAL A 56 11.13 -13.67 20.86
CA VAL A 56 11.65 -13.00 22.06
C VAL A 56 12.19 -14.04 23.05
N LEU A 57 13.15 -13.61 23.88
CA LEU A 57 13.56 -14.40 25.03
C LEU A 57 12.44 -14.38 26.08
N ALA A 58 12.03 -15.55 26.52
CA ALA A 58 11.01 -15.74 27.53
C ALA A 58 11.66 -16.11 28.87
N GLY A 59 11.77 -15.13 29.76
CA GLY A 59 12.39 -15.28 31.08
C GLY A 59 13.89 -14.98 31.10
N THR A 60 14.36 -14.68 32.30
CA THR A 60 15.76 -14.30 32.56
C THR A 60 16.57 -15.47 33.16
N THR A 61 15.91 -16.56 33.58
CA THR A 61 16.54 -17.71 34.22
C THR A 61 16.97 -18.80 33.23
N PRO A 62 18.16 -19.37 33.37
CA PRO A 62 18.59 -20.52 32.57
C PRO A 62 17.69 -21.74 32.77
N PRO A 63 17.47 -22.58 31.72
CA PRO A 63 17.95 -22.43 30.37
C PRO A 63 17.16 -21.37 29.57
N LYS A 64 17.85 -20.61 28.66
CA LYS A 64 17.20 -19.64 27.79
C LYS A 64 16.02 -20.27 27.06
N ARG A 65 14.85 -19.65 27.17
CA ARG A 65 13.65 -20.01 26.40
C ARG A 65 13.33 -18.94 25.38
N TYR A 66 12.84 -19.36 24.25
CA TYR A 66 12.41 -18.50 23.15
C TYR A 66 10.92 -18.66 22.93
N ARG A 67 10.24 -17.58 22.64
CA ARG A 67 8.81 -17.56 22.32
C ARG A 67 8.60 -16.85 20.98
N ALA A 68 7.84 -17.47 20.08
CA ALA A 68 7.43 -16.81 18.84
C ALA A 68 6.61 -15.55 19.13
N ILE A 69 6.83 -14.51 18.37
CA ILE A 69 5.91 -13.38 18.26
C ILE A 69 4.74 -13.82 17.38
N GLN A 70 3.53 -13.34 17.66
CA GLN A 70 2.34 -13.67 16.88
C GLN A 70 2.56 -13.41 15.38
N ALA A 71 2.09 -14.31 14.54
CA ALA A 71 2.31 -14.26 13.09
C ALA A 71 1.81 -12.93 12.47
N SER A 72 0.66 -12.42 12.91
CA SER A 72 0.12 -11.14 12.46
C SER A 72 1.09 -9.98 12.72
N ALA A 73 1.73 -9.94 13.87
CA ALA A 73 2.70 -8.90 14.21
C ALA A 73 4.00 -9.04 13.40
N VAL A 74 4.47 -10.29 13.18
CA VAL A 74 5.63 -10.55 12.32
C VAL A 74 5.35 -10.12 10.88
N PHE A 75 4.18 -10.48 10.33
CA PHE A 75 3.80 -10.11 8.98
C PHE A 75 3.63 -8.60 8.81
N ALA A 76 3.02 -7.91 9.78
CA ALA A 76 2.93 -6.45 9.76
C ALA A 76 4.32 -5.78 9.70
N ARG A 77 5.29 -6.29 10.47
CA ARG A 77 6.68 -5.79 10.42
C ARG A 77 7.38 -6.07 9.10
N ILE A 78 7.14 -7.24 8.50
CA ILE A 78 7.66 -7.57 7.16
C ILE A 78 7.10 -6.59 6.12
N VAL A 79 5.78 -6.38 6.10
CA VAL A 79 5.13 -5.44 5.18
C VAL A 79 5.71 -4.03 5.34
N ASP A 80 5.87 -3.57 6.57
CA ASP A 80 6.42 -2.25 6.87
C ASP A 80 7.90 -2.12 6.42
N ALA A 81 8.71 -3.16 6.64
CA ALA A 81 10.10 -3.19 6.20
C ALA A 81 10.24 -3.20 4.67
N GLU A 82 9.46 -4.02 3.97
CA GLU A 82 9.48 -4.08 2.50
C GLU A 82 8.94 -2.78 1.89
N THR A 83 7.92 -2.19 2.49
CA THR A 83 7.38 -0.89 2.11
C THR A 83 8.46 0.20 2.18
N ARG A 84 9.22 0.27 3.28
CA ARG A 84 10.33 1.25 3.40
C ARG A 84 11.41 1.05 2.34
N LYS A 85 11.75 -0.19 1.98
CA LYS A 85 12.71 -0.47 0.90
C LYS A 85 12.20 0.05 -0.44
N LEU A 86 10.92 -0.19 -0.74
CA LEU A 86 10.30 0.31 -1.97
C LEU A 86 10.28 1.85 -2.01
N ASP A 87 10.02 2.51 -0.88
CA ASP A 87 10.04 3.98 -0.80
C ASP A 87 11.42 4.58 -1.07
N VAL A 88 12.47 3.89 -0.62
CA VAL A 88 13.85 4.30 -0.92
C VAL A 88 14.15 4.15 -2.41
N LEU A 89 13.80 2.99 -2.99
CA LEU A 89 14.00 2.73 -4.43
C LEU A 89 13.21 3.72 -5.30
N GLU A 90 11.96 4.01 -4.94
CA GLU A 90 11.13 4.97 -5.65
C GLU A 90 11.78 6.36 -5.67
N ARG A 91 12.27 6.85 -4.53
CA ARG A 91 13.01 8.12 -4.47
C ARG A 91 14.24 8.12 -5.37
N GLN A 92 15.03 7.05 -5.34
CA GLN A 92 16.23 6.92 -6.19
C GLN A 92 15.88 6.96 -7.68
N VAL A 93 14.78 6.33 -8.08
CA VAL A 93 14.30 6.35 -9.48
C VAL A 93 13.80 7.74 -9.88
N LEU A 94 13.10 8.44 -8.98
CA LEU A 94 12.59 9.79 -9.24
C LEU A 94 13.71 10.85 -9.34
N GLU A 95 14.84 10.62 -8.68
CA GLU A 95 16.02 11.50 -8.75
C GLU A 95 16.83 11.33 -10.04
N GLN A 96 16.58 10.26 -10.81
CA GLN A 96 17.30 10.05 -12.09
C GLN A 96 16.72 10.96 -13.19
N PRO A 97 17.58 11.65 -13.97
CA PRO A 97 17.11 12.46 -15.07
C PRO A 97 16.43 11.57 -16.12
N ARG A 98 15.15 11.81 -16.36
CA ARG A 98 14.37 11.09 -17.36
C ARG A 98 14.75 11.62 -18.75
N THR A 99 15.55 10.88 -19.49
CA THR A 99 15.82 11.13 -20.90
C THR A 99 14.81 10.37 -21.75
N GLY A 100 13.92 11.11 -22.45
CA GLY A 100 13.04 10.53 -23.48
C GLY A 100 11.84 9.73 -22.96
N ALA A 101 11.34 10.02 -21.76
CA ALA A 101 10.11 9.39 -21.28
C ALA A 101 8.89 9.88 -22.08
N ASP A 102 8.09 8.95 -22.56
CA ASP A 102 6.75 9.24 -23.07
C ASP A 102 5.97 9.88 -21.90
N PRO A 103 5.40 11.10 -22.09
CA PRO A 103 4.69 11.79 -21.03
C PRO A 103 3.42 11.05 -20.57
N VAL A 104 3.06 9.97 -21.24
CA VAL A 104 1.88 9.14 -20.93
C VAL A 104 2.26 7.67 -20.87
N SER A 105 2.03 7.03 -19.75
CA SER A 105 2.16 5.59 -19.58
C SER A 105 0.79 4.92 -19.46
N HIS A 106 0.57 3.87 -20.23
CA HIS A 106 -0.67 3.10 -20.16
C HIS A 106 -0.63 2.08 -19.04
N ILE A 107 -1.67 2.08 -18.21
CA ILE A 107 -1.89 1.09 -17.14
C ILE A 107 -2.92 0.09 -17.63
N ARG A 108 -2.54 -1.19 -17.67
CA ARG A 108 -3.46 -2.26 -18.06
C ARG A 108 -3.99 -2.98 -16.85
N GLY A 109 -5.32 -3.10 -16.80
CA GLY A 109 -6.05 -3.84 -15.78
C GLY A 109 -6.44 -3.02 -14.56
N GLU A 110 -7.69 -3.19 -14.17
CA GLU A 110 -8.33 -2.46 -13.06
C GLU A 110 -7.58 -2.61 -11.73
N ARG A 111 -7.07 -3.81 -11.47
CA ARG A 111 -6.32 -4.08 -10.23
C ARG A 111 -5.05 -3.24 -10.12
N ALA A 112 -4.32 -3.07 -11.23
CA ALA A 112 -3.10 -2.25 -11.26
C ALA A 112 -3.43 -0.77 -11.07
N LEU A 113 -4.47 -0.28 -11.75
CA LEU A 113 -4.94 1.09 -11.61
C LEU A 113 -5.41 1.38 -10.19
N ASN A 114 -6.25 0.52 -9.61
CA ASN A 114 -6.72 0.65 -8.23
C ASN A 114 -5.57 0.67 -7.21
N ALA A 115 -4.55 -0.18 -7.39
CA ALA A 115 -3.38 -0.20 -6.51
C ALA A 115 -2.61 1.13 -6.55
N LEU A 116 -2.44 1.74 -7.73
CA LEU A 116 -1.79 3.04 -7.88
C LEU A 116 -2.62 4.17 -7.27
N ILE A 117 -3.94 4.17 -7.47
CA ILE A 117 -4.85 5.16 -6.89
C ILE A 117 -4.81 5.09 -5.36
N VAL A 118 -4.99 3.90 -4.77
CA VAL A 118 -4.92 3.69 -3.31
C VAL A 118 -3.57 4.16 -2.75
N ARG A 119 -2.49 3.83 -3.43
CA ARG A 119 -1.15 4.28 -3.04
C ARG A 119 -1.03 5.81 -3.09
N ALA A 120 -1.51 6.46 -4.15
CA ALA A 120 -1.50 7.91 -4.27
C ALA A 120 -2.33 8.58 -3.16
N ILE A 121 -3.54 8.07 -2.88
CA ILE A 121 -4.37 8.57 -1.78
C ILE A 121 -3.63 8.53 -0.45
N ILE A 122 -2.96 7.43 -0.11
CA ILE A 122 -2.30 7.25 1.19
C ILE A 122 -1.01 8.07 1.27
N ARG A 123 -0.18 8.08 0.21
CA ARG A 123 1.22 8.49 0.28
C ARG A 123 1.50 9.90 -0.18
N ALA A 124 0.69 10.47 -1.07
CA ALA A 124 0.93 11.79 -1.59
C ALA A 124 1.23 12.80 -0.47
N ALA A 125 2.26 13.63 -0.69
CA ALA A 125 2.69 14.65 0.26
C ALA A 125 1.75 15.86 0.25
N GLY A 126 1.34 16.29 -0.95
CA GLY A 126 0.45 17.42 -1.18
C GLY A 126 -1.04 17.08 -1.16
N THR A 127 -1.85 17.94 -1.74
CA THR A 127 -3.30 17.71 -1.90
C THR A 127 -3.57 16.62 -2.91
N VAL A 128 -4.40 15.64 -2.53
CA VAL A 128 -4.98 14.69 -3.49
C VAL A 128 -6.35 15.20 -3.93
N ARG A 129 -6.56 15.28 -5.24
CA ARG A 129 -7.84 15.61 -5.86
C ARG A 129 -8.31 14.41 -6.65
N CYS A 130 -9.52 13.92 -6.36
CA CYS A 130 -10.03 12.72 -7.00
C CYS A 130 -11.51 12.85 -7.37
N LEU A 131 -11.82 12.58 -8.64
CA LEU A 131 -13.16 12.40 -9.18
C LEU A 131 -13.34 10.93 -9.52
N ALA A 132 -14.40 10.30 -9.03
CA ALA A 132 -14.78 8.93 -9.37
C ALA A 132 -16.25 8.68 -9.04
N GLY A 133 -16.84 7.61 -9.58
CA GLY A 133 -18.18 7.17 -9.17
C GLY A 133 -18.24 6.78 -7.69
N GLY A 134 -19.41 6.93 -7.06
CA GLY A 134 -19.62 6.68 -5.65
C GLY A 134 -19.22 5.28 -5.21
N ALA A 135 -19.50 4.26 -6.01
CA ALA A 135 -19.09 2.88 -5.74
C ALA A 135 -17.57 2.69 -5.68
N ARG A 136 -16.81 3.37 -6.56
CA ARG A 136 -15.34 3.34 -6.53
C ARG A 136 -14.79 4.07 -5.31
N LEU A 137 -15.33 5.23 -4.98
CA LEU A 137 -14.97 5.99 -3.78
C LEU A 137 -15.22 5.16 -2.51
N ALA A 138 -16.36 4.46 -2.43
CA ALA A 138 -16.65 3.53 -1.33
C ALA A 138 -15.64 2.38 -1.25
N GLY A 139 -15.20 1.84 -2.40
CA GLY A 139 -14.14 0.82 -2.46
C GLY A 139 -12.79 1.30 -1.91
N TRP A 140 -12.50 2.61 -1.96
CA TRP A 140 -11.27 3.21 -1.44
C TRP A 140 -11.43 3.78 -0.02
N ALA A 141 -12.55 3.55 0.65
CA ALA A 141 -12.84 4.06 2.01
C ALA A 141 -11.71 3.82 3.03
N PRO A 142 -11.02 2.65 3.08
CA PRO A 142 -9.89 2.46 3.99
C PRO A 142 -8.72 3.42 3.73
N ALA A 143 -8.38 3.67 2.46
CA ALA A 143 -7.31 4.58 2.07
C ALA A 143 -7.69 6.05 2.38
N ILE A 144 -8.92 6.44 2.08
CA ILE A 144 -9.49 7.76 2.38
C ILE A 144 -9.46 8.02 3.89
N ARG A 145 -9.87 7.04 4.70
CA ARG A 145 -9.82 7.13 6.17
C ARG A 145 -8.40 7.29 6.68
N ALA A 146 -7.47 6.50 6.17
CA ALA A 146 -6.06 6.58 6.56
C ALA A 146 -5.46 7.95 6.24
N ARG A 147 -5.78 8.53 5.07
CA ARG A 147 -5.34 9.88 4.70
C ARG A 147 -5.95 10.95 5.59
N ALA A 148 -7.26 10.90 5.82
CA ALA A 148 -7.97 11.83 6.70
C ALA A 148 -7.37 11.82 8.12
N ALA A 149 -7.12 10.62 8.68
CA ALA A 149 -6.48 10.46 9.98
C ALA A 149 -5.05 11.03 10.05
N SER A 150 -4.35 11.10 8.92
CA SER A 150 -3.01 11.71 8.84
C SER A 150 -3.02 13.24 8.73
N GLY A 151 -4.21 13.87 8.65
CA GLY A 151 -4.37 15.31 8.48
C GLY A 151 -3.97 15.87 7.12
N LYS A 152 -3.72 15.00 6.13
CA LYS A 152 -3.32 15.42 4.79
C LYS A 152 -4.54 15.83 3.95
N PRO A 153 -4.44 16.91 3.14
CA PRO A 153 -5.58 17.44 2.39
C PRO A 153 -6.05 16.45 1.31
N LEU A 154 -7.38 16.28 1.22
CA LEU A 154 -8.06 15.41 0.27
C LEU A 154 -9.36 16.06 -0.19
N GLU A 155 -9.51 16.22 -1.50
CA GLU A 155 -10.69 16.74 -2.16
C GLU A 155 -11.29 15.64 -3.03
N LEU A 156 -12.57 15.34 -2.82
CA LEU A 156 -13.26 14.25 -3.51
C LEU A 156 -14.50 14.78 -4.23
N TRP A 157 -14.76 14.26 -5.43
CA TRP A 157 -15.97 14.48 -6.19
C TRP A 157 -16.60 13.15 -6.61
N SER A 158 -17.91 13.06 -6.46
CA SER A 158 -18.70 11.94 -6.99
C SER A 158 -19.11 12.25 -8.44
N ALA A 159 -18.67 11.42 -9.38
CA ALA A 159 -18.92 11.60 -10.82
C ALA A 159 -20.36 11.25 -11.23
N ASP A 160 -21.04 10.40 -10.50
CA ASP A 160 -22.41 9.90 -10.74
C ASP A 160 -23.46 10.55 -9.82
N GLY A 161 -23.01 11.42 -8.91
CA GLY A 161 -23.88 12.06 -7.92
C GLY A 161 -24.20 11.18 -6.70
N ASP A 162 -23.77 9.91 -6.68
CA ASP A 162 -23.84 9.06 -5.50
C ASP A 162 -22.76 9.48 -4.50
N VAL A 163 -23.16 9.89 -3.30
CA VAL A 163 -22.26 10.42 -2.27
C VAL A 163 -22.17 9.42 -1.12
N PRO A 164 -21.22 8.49 -1.16
CA PRO A 164 -21.04 7.51 -0.08
C PRO A 164 -20.61 8.18 1.23
N GLU A 165 -20.99 7.57 2.35
CA GLU A 165 -20.55 8.00 3.67
C GLU A 165 -19.07 7.65 3.88
N LEU A 166 -18.21 8.66 3.82
CA LEU A 166 -16.75 8.54 3.93
C LEU A 166 -16.20 9.46 5.01
N ALA A 167 -14.97 9.22 5.42
CA ALA A 167 -14.25 10.09 6.37
C ALA A 167 -14.05 11.53 5.84
N VAL A 168 -14.07 11.70 4.52
CA VAL A 168 -14.13 12.98 3.80
C VAL A 168 -15.30 12.87 2.84
N SER A 169 -16.32 13.71 3.03
CA SER A 169 -17.51 13.68 2.18
C SER A 169 -17.19 14.15 0.77
N PRO A 170 -17.49 13.34 -0.26
CA PRO A 170 -17.34 13.77 -1.65
C PRO A 170 -18.36 14.88 -1.98
N ARG A 171 -17.99 15.81 -2.85
CA ARG A 171 -18.91 16.77 -3.45
C ARG A 171 -19.58 16.14 -4.66
N PRO A 172 -20.86 16.30 -4.89
CA PRO A 172 -21.49 15.83 -6.12
C PRO A 172 -20.97 16.67 -7.30
N ALA A 173 -20.48 16.01 -8.34
CA ALA A 173 -20.21 16.68 -9.62
C ALA A 173 -21.45 16.58 -10.49
N PRO A 174 -21.70 17.54 -11.44
CA PRO A 174 -22.84 17.47 -12.36
C PRO A 174 -22.74 16.21 -13.26
N PRO A 175 -23.56 15.15 -13.04
CA PRO A 175 -23.36 13.85 -13.68
C PRO A 175 -23.42 13.88 -15.21
N VAL A 176 -24.33 14.71 -15.75
CA VAL A 176 -24.49 14.87 -17.20
C VAL A 176 -23.22 15.46 -17.82
N ARG A 177 -22.70 16.55 -17.25
CA ARG A 177 -21.47 17.22 -17.73
C ARG A 177 -20.26 16.30 -17.63
N VAL A 178 -20.15 15.55 -16.51
CA VAL A 178 -19.05 14.60 -16.32
C VAL A 178 -19.11 13.49 -17.37
N ARG A 179 -20.29 12.93 -17.63
CA ARG A 179 -20.48 11.88 -18.64
C ARG A 179 -20.18 12.37 -20.06
N GLU A 180 -20.63 13.56 -20.41
CA GLU A 180 -20.33 14.16 -21.72
C GLU A 180 -18.84 14.40 -21.94
N MET A 181 -18.11 14.83 -20.93
CA MET A 181 -16.69 15.16 -21.02
C MET A 181 -15.76 13.96 -20.88
N LEU A 182 -16.08 13.03 -20.00
CA LEU A 182 -15.17 11.98 -19.52
C LEU A 182 -15.67 10.56 -19.79
N GLY A 183 -16.91 10.40 -20.28
CA GLY A 183 -17.53 9.11 -20.51
C GLY A 183 -18.16 8.50 -19.26
N GLU A 184 -18.49 7.22 -19.36
CA GLU A 184 -19.07 6.46 -18.24
C GLU A 184 -17.98 5.99 -17.26
N ASP A 185 -18.28 6.06 -15.95
CA ASP A 185 -17.42 5.61 -14.86
C ASP A 185 -15.98 6.18 -14.87
N PRO A 186 -15.82 7.52 -15.02
CA PRO A 186 -14.50 8.14 -15.08
C PRO A 186 -13.80 8.08 -13.72
N VAL A 187 -12.47 7.98 -13.79
CA VAL A 187 -11.59 8.24 -12.64
C VAL A 187 -10.57 9.28 -13.08
N ILE A 188 -10.45 10.34 -12.30
CA ILE A 188 -9.35 11.31 -12.41
C ILE A 188 -8.79 11.49 -11.01
N LEU A 189 -7.50 11.25 -10.84
CA LEU A 189 -6.77 11.55 -9.61
C LEU A 189 -5.54 12.37 -9.94
N VAL A 190 -5.38 13.47 -9.25
CA VAL A 190 -4.18 14.31 -9.32
C VAL A 190 -3.55 14.42 -7.94
N ALA A 191 -2.27 14.10 -7.87
CA ALA A 191 -1.48 14.15 -6.64
C ALA A 191 0.01 14.35 -6.97
N ASP A 192 0.69 15.23 -6.25
CA ASP A 192 2.15 15.45 -6.33
C ASP A 192 2.67 15.62 -7.78
N GLY A 193 1.92 16.32 -8.63
CA GLY A 193 2.29 16.54 -10.04
C GLY A 193 2.10 15.33 -10.96
N VAL A 194 1.31 14.34 -10.53
CA VAL A 194 0.97 13.14 -11.30
C VAL A 194 -0.53 13.08 -11.54
N LEU A 195 -0.92 12.72 -12.76
CA LEU A 195 -2.27 12.38 -13.17
C LEU A 195 -2.41 10.86 -13.30
N LEU A 196 -3.46 10.32 -12.68
CA LEU A 196 -4.00 8.98 -12.94
C LEU A 196 -5.43 9.15 -13.46
N ALA A 197 -5.75 8.57 -14.61
CA ALA A 197 -7.09 8.65 -15.17
C ALA A 197 -7.49 7.34 -15.86
N THR A 198 -8.81 7.05 -15.90
CA THR A 198 -9.35 5.95 -16.73
C THR A 198 -9.47 6.37 -18.18
N LEU A 199 -9.32 5.40 -19.09
CA LEU A 199 -9.53 5.56 -20.52
C LEU A 199 -10.59 4.54 -20.97
N GLY A 200 -11.81 5.03 -21.18
CA GLY A 200 -12.89 4.23 -21.74
C GLY A 200 -13.41 3.10 -20.83
N PRO A 201 -14.29 2.23 -21.36
CA PRO A 201 -14.96 1.18 -20.61
C PRO A 201 -14.07 -0.04 -20.28
N GLU A 202 -12.98 -0.23 -20.99
CA GLU A 202 -12.00 -1.25 -20.64
C GLU A 202 -11.19 -0.73 -19.46
N ALA A 203 -11.04 -1.53 -18.41
CA ALA A 203 -10.36 -1.20 -17.15
C ALA A 203 -8.88 -0.85 -17.35
N SER A 204 -8.61 0.08 -18.26
CA SER A 204 -7.33 0.64 -18.61
C SER A 204 -7.26 2.10 -18.15
N GLY A 205 -6.07 2.52 -17.76
CA GLY A 205 -5.83 3.88 -17.31
C GLY A 205 -4.55 4.44 -17.90
N ILE A 206 -4.35 5.71 -17.64
CA ILE A 206 -3.10 6.40 -17.90
C ILE A 206 -2.48 6.89 -16.60
N TRP A 207 -1.16 6.93 -16.61
CA TRP A 207 -0.32 7.66 -15.68
C TRP A 207 0.46 8.71 -16.46
N SER A 208 0.51 9.93 -15.96
CA SER A 208 1.27 11.00 -16.60
C SER A 208 1.81 11.99 -15.57
N ASP A 209 3.05 12.42 -15.74
CA ASP A 209 3.67 13.54 -15.03
C ASP A 209 3.84 14.77 -15.95
N SER A 210 3.20 14.77 -17.10
CA SER A 210 3.15 15.93 -18.00
C SER A 210 2.49 17.11 -17.30
N ARG A 211 3.24 18.22 -17.15
CA ARG A 211 2.71 19.46 -16.54
C ARG A 211 1.46 19.98 -17.24
N ILE A 212 1.35 19.78 -18.55
CA ILE A 212 0.18 20.20 -19.33
C ILE A 212 -1.02 19.33 -18.93
N MET A 213 -0.88 17.99 -18.95
CA MET A 213 -1.98 17.09 -18.62
C MET A 213 -2.43 17.22 -17.16
N VAL A 214 -1.48 17.32 -16.24
CA VAL A 214 -1.75 17.56 -14.83
C VAL A 214 -2.47 18.90 -14.65
N GLY A 215 -1.99 19.97 -15.28
CA GLY A 215 -2.61 21.29 -15.19
C GLY A 215 -4.02 21.34 -15.76
N VAL A 216 -4.27 20.66 -16.89
CA VAL A 216 -5.62 20.54 -17.48
C VAL A 216 -6.55 19.78 -16.53
N ALA A 217 -6.10 18.64 -15.97
CA ALA A 217 -6.89 17.87 -15.04
C ALA A 217 -7.20 18.64 -13.73
N GLU A 218 -6.21 19.36 -13.20
CA GLU A 218 -6.43 20.24 -12.04
C GLU A 218 -7.42 21.38 -12.32
N ALA A 219 -7.33 21.99 -13.50
CA ALA A 219 -8.27 23.04 -13.91
C ALA A 219 -9.69 22.48 -14.02
N ALA A 220 -9.85 21.32 -14.66
CA ALA A 220 -11.14 20.65 -14.78
C ALA A 220 -11.76 20.31 -13.41
N LEU A 221 -10.96 19.79 -12.48
CA LEU A 221 -11.42 19.47 -11.12
C LEU A 221 -11.77 20.73 -10.30
N ARG A 222 -11.09 21.85 -10.53
CA ARG A 222 -11.43 23.14 -9.87
C ARG A 222 -12.72 23.74 -10.42
N ASP A 223 -12.96 23.57 -11.71
CA ASP A 223 -14.16 24.07 -12.37
C ASP A 223 -15.45 23.38 -11.87
N LEU A 224 -15.32 22.15 -11.39
CA LEU A 224 -16.41 21.44 -10.72
C LEU A 224 -16.84 22.10 -9.39
N ASN A 225 -15.99 22.93 -8.79
CA ASN A 225 -16.31 23.68 -7.56
C ASN A 225 -17.07 24.99 -7.81
N GLN A 226 -17.06 25.51 -9.06
CA GLN A 226 -17.62 26.85 -9.34
C GLN A 226 -19.08 26.81 -9.84
N THR A 227 -19.66 25.63 -9.94
CA THR A 227 -21.00 25.46 -10.55
C THR A 227 -22.16 25.56 -9.55
N ASP A 228 -21.92 25.95 -8.29
CA ASP A 228 -22.94 26.24 -7.27
C ASP A 228 -23.15 27.75 -7.10
N GLY A 229 -23.45 28.45 -8.21
CA GLY A 229 -23.82 29.87 -8.22
C GLY A 229 -25.10 30.10 -9.01
#